data_1ee8fd6540bd1996d8754b3b8ed37dc9
#
_entry.id   1ee8fd6540bd1996d8754b3b8ed37dc9
#
_cell.length_a   1.000
_cell.length_b   1.000
_cell.length_c   1.000
_cell.angle_alpha   90.00
_cell.angle_beta   90.00
_cell.angle_gamma   90.00
#
_symmetry.space_group_name_H-M   'P 1'
#
loop_
_entity.id
_entity.type
_entity.pdbx_description
1 polymer ?
#
loop_
_entity_poly.entity_id
_entity_poly.type
_entity_poly.pdbx_seq_one_letter_code
_entity_poly.pdbx_strand_id
1 'polypeptide(L)'
;MVKRRSWLGLALALPLVPGIARAQGTVVVFAAASLKNALDEIAAAWSKDTGKPTPKISYAASSALAKQIEQGAPADLFLSADLDWMDYVTGKNLIKPPSRFNLLGNKIVLIAPADSRTATLAINGGELAKALAGGRLSMANVDSVPVGKYGKAALQKLGAWNDVKDHLAQAENVRAALLLVARGEAPLGIVYSTDAAAEPKVRIVAAFPEDSHPPIIYPAALTKDSSSSDAKTFLDFLRSAKARGSFEKQGFTVLVRSASAT
;
A
#
# COMPACT_ATOMS: atom_id res chain seq x y z
N MET A 1 31.88 53.58 66.91
CA MET A 1 31.59 53.68 65.47
C MET A 1 31.52 52.29 64.90
N VAL A 2 30.31 51.74 64.68
CA VAL A 2 30.07 50.38 64.17
C VAL A 2 29.47 50.53 62.80
N LYS A 3 30.15 50.07 61.75
CA LYS A 3 29.67 50.08 60.34
C LYS A 3 28.72 48.87 60.07
N ARG A 4 27.48 49.18 59.84
CA ARG A 4 26.50 48.16 59.31
C ARG A 4 26.83 47.82 57.87
N ARG A 5 27.09 46.52 57.57
CA ARG A 5 27.18 45.99 56.22
C ARG A 5 25.82 45.46 55.81
N SER A 6 25.22 46.10 54.78
CA SER A 6 23.98 45.68 54.14
C SER A 6 24.30 44.54 53.17
N TRP A 7 23.64 43.39 53.32
CA TRP A 7 23.68 42.27 52.36
C TRP A 7 22.53 42.49 51.38
N LEU A 8 22.85 42.79 50.10
CA LEU A 8 21.91 42.72 49.00
C LEU A 8 21.81 41.25 48.55
N GLY A 9 20.66 40.67 48.78
CA GLY A 9 20.32 39.35 48.23
C GLY A 9 20.06 39.46 46.74
N LEU A 10 20.90 38.83 45.92
CA LEU A 10 20.72 38.70 44.46
C LEU A 10 19.74 37.54 44.21
N ALA A 11 18.48 37.85 43.87
CA ALA A 11 17.47 36.89 43.43
C ALA A 11 17.83 36.44 42.00
N LEU A 12 18.29 35.21 41.84
CA LEU A 12 18.50 34.58 40.52
C LEU A 12 17.15 34.18 39.93
N ALA A 13 16.65 34.99 39.01
CA ALA A 13 15.49 34.63 38.19
C ALA A 13 15.94 33.57 37.15
N LEU A 14 15.55 32.31 37.32
CA LEU A 14 15.69 31.27 36.28
C LEU A 14 14.76 31.64 35.10
N PRO A 15 15.27 31.73 33.86
CA PRO A 15 14.44 31.89 32.71
C PRO A 15 13.58 30.62 32.49
N LEU A 16 12.26 30.75 32.50
CA LEU A 16 11.35 29.73 31.99
C LEU A 16 11.66 29.58 30.49
N VAL A 17 12.35 28.50 30.11
CA VAL A 17 12.51 28.12 28.72
C VAL A 17 11.14 27.64 28.27
N PRO A 18 10.46 28.34 27.33
CA PRO A 18 9.21 27.82 26.78
C PRO A 18 9.54 26.48 26.12
N GLY A 19 8.92 25.41 26.60
CA GLY A 19 9.00 24.10 25.96
C GLY A 19 8.66 24.27 24.48
N ILE A 20 9.63 23.99 23.63
CA ILE A 20 9.40 23.94 22.16
C ILE A 20 8.37 22.84 21.96
N ALA A 21 7.10 23.24 21.83
CA ALA A 21 6.06 22.36 21.31
C ALA A 21 6.54 21.90 19.94
N ARG A 22 7.00 20.64 19.87
CA ARG A 22 7.43 20.01 18.62
C ARG A 22 6.20 20.11 17.71
N ALA A 23 6.27 20.89 16.66
CA ALA A 23 5.21 20.96 15.66
C ALA A 23 4.87 19.52 15.29
N GLN A 24 3.61 19.11 15.50
CA GLN A 24 3.15 17.78 15.12
C GLN A 24 3.37 17.67 13.62
N GLY A 25 4.41 16.90 13.22
CA GLY A 25 4.76 16.72 11.83
C GLY A 25 3.63 15.98 11.10
N THR A 26 3.40 16.33 9.86
CA THR A 26 2.45 15.62 9.00
C THR A 26 2.80 14.13 8.97
N VAL A 27 1.83 13.26 9.18
CA VAL A 27 1.99 11.80 9.10
C VAL A 27 2.49 11.40 7.71
N VAL A 28 3.55 10.61 7.66
CA VAL A 28 4.12 10.08 6.42
C VAL A 28 3.77 8.60 6.29
N VAL A 29 3.12 8.25 5.19
CA VAL A 29 2.65 6.89 4.94
C VAL A 29 3.34 6.32 3.70
N PHE A 30 3.92 5.15 3.81
CA PHE A 30 4.39 4.37 2.67
C PHE A 30 3.37 3.26 2.38
N ALA A 31 2.73 3.30 1.21
CA ALA A 31 1.62 2.41 0.88
C ALA A 31 1.76 1.79 -0.51
N ALA A 32 1.38 0.52 -0.62
CA ALA A 32 1.29 -0.16 -1.90
C ALA A 32 0.45 0.65 -2.90
N ALA A 33 0.91 0.74 -4.16
CA ALA A 33 0.31 1.59 -5.19
C ALA A 33 -1.17 1.31 -5.45
N SER A 34 -1.63 0.07 -5.27
CA SER A 34 -3.04 -0.33 -5.41
C SER A 34 -3.97 0.32 -4.37
N LEU A 35 -3.43 0.81 -3.25
CA LEU A 35 -4.20 1.45 -2.18
C LEU A 35 -4.56 2.92 -2.47
N LYS A 36 -4.01 3.50 -3.54
CA LYS A 36 -4.04 4.95 -3.77
C LYS A 36 -5.45 5.54 -3.65
N ASN A 37 -6.40 5.05 -4.44
CA ASN A 37 -7.74 5.63 -4.49
C ASN A 37 -8.45 5.59 -3.11
N ALA A 38 -8.35 4.45 -2.41
CA ALA A 38 -8.95 4.30 -1.09
C ALA A 38 -8.26 5.18 -0.04
N LEU A 39 -6.92 5.18 0.01
CA LEU A 39 -6.19 5.92 1.03
C LEU A 39 -6.26 7.43 0.84
N ASP A 40 -6.32 7.93 -0.40
CA ASP A 40 -6.53 9.37 -0.64
C ASP A 40 -7.89 9.83 -0.08
N GLU A 41 -8.96 9.06 -0.29
CA GLU A 41 -10.30 9.32 0.26
C GLU A 41 -10.28 9.23 1.79
N ILE A 42 -9.66 8.20 2.36
CA ILE A 42 -9.56 7.98 3.81
C ILE A 42 -8.71 9.06 4.49
N ALA A 43 -7.59 9.48 3.90
CA ALA A 43 -6.73 10.52 4.44
C ALA A 43 -7.45 11.88 4.49
N ALA A 44 -8.21 12.21 3.44
CA ALA A 44 -9.05 13.42 3.40
C ALA A 44 -10.15 13.37 4.47
N ALA A 45 -10.81 12.22 4.63
CA ALA A 45 -11.84 12.02 5.64
C ALA A 45 -11.28 12.15 7.08
N TRP A 46 -10.12 11.53 7.34
CA TRP A 46 -9.45 11.62 8.64
C TRP A 46 -9.05 13.06 8.96
N SER A 47 -8.48 13.81 8.00
CA SER A 47 -8.12 15.21 8.16
C SER A 47 -9.35 16.07 8.49
N LYS A 48 -10.46 15.86 7.78
CA LYS A 48 -11.73 16.55 8.03
C LYS A 48 -12.29 16.27 9.43
N ASP A 49 -12.26 15.01 9.86
CA ASP A 49 -12.86 14.60 11.14
C ASP A 49 -12.01 15.03 12.35
N THR A 50 -10.69 15.13 12.17
CA THR A 50 -9.77 15.42 13.28
C THR A 50 -9.25 16.86 13.30
N GLY A 51 -9.41 17.61 12.21
CA GLY A 51 -8.79 18.93 12.02
C GLY A 51 -7.27 18.90 11.84
N LYS A 52 -6.69 17.71 11.68
CA LYS A 52 -5.24 17.51 11.55
C LYS A 52 -4.79 17.59 10.09
N PRO A 53 -3.50 17.88 9.81
CA PRO A 53 -2.99 17.90 8.44
C PRO A 53 -3.19 16.55 7.75
N THR A 54 -3.62 16.58 6.49
CA THR A 54 -3.78 15.38 5.67
C THR A 54 -2.46 14.61 5.60
N PRO A 55 -2.44 13.29 5.87
CA PRO A 55 -1.26 12.45 5.73
C PRO A 55 -0.61 12.57 4.35
N LYS A 56 0.72 12.62 4.30
CA LYS A 56 1.49 12.54 3.07
C LYS A 56 1.72 11.08 2.73
N ILE A 57 1.21 10.62 1.60
CA ILE A 57 1.28 9.21 1.22
C ILE A 57 2.16 9.03 -0.01
N SER A 58 3.20 8.20 0.12
CA SER A 58 4.03 7.76 -0.99
C SER A 58 3.55 6.40 -1.49
N TYR A 59 3.20 6.33 -2.77
CA TYR A 59 2.69 5.13 -3.41
C TYR A 59 3.74 4.51 -4.32
N ALA A 60 4.11 3.24 -4.05
CA ALA A 60 5.02 2.46 -4.89
C ALA A 60 4.79 0.96 -4.69
N ALA A 61 5.63 0.12 -5.29
CA ALA A 61 5.65 -1.30 -4.94
C ALA A 61 6.06 -1.50 -3.47
N SER A 62 5.44 -2.44 -2.78
CA SER A 62 5.77 -2.76 -1.39
C SER A 62 7.24 -3.11 -1.21
N SER A 63 7.85 -3.78 -2.21
CA SER A 63 9.28 -4.08 -2.26
C SER A 63 10.16 -2.84 -2.21
N ALA A 64 9.86 -1.84 -3.02
CA ALA A 64 10.61 -0.58 -3.08
C ALA A 64 10.47 0.20 -1.77
N LEU A 65 9.24 0.29 -1.23
CA LEU A 65 8.97 0.99 0.02
C LEU A 65 9.64 0.31 1.22
N ALA A 66 9.61 -1.02 1.29
CA ALA A 66 10.29 -1.78 2.34
C ALA A 66 11.82 -1.55 2.32
N LYS A 67 12.41 -1.47 1.12
CA LYS A 67 13.83 -1.13 0.95
C LYS A 67 14.15 0.30 1.34
N GLN A 68 13.27 1.25 1.05
CA GLN A 68 13.41 2.64 1.49
C GLN A 68 13.35 2.75 3.02
N ILE A 69 12.44 2.02 3.69
CA ILE A 69 12.37 1.95 5.15
C ILE A 69 13.67 1.36 5.72
N GLU A 70 14.21 0.30 5.11
CA GLU A 70 15.49 -0.28 5.51
C GLU A 70 16.65 0.72 5.40
N GLN A 71 16.61 1.61 4.42
CA GLN A 71 17.59 2.67 4.19
C GLN A 71 17.35 3.92 5.06
N GLY A 72 16.39 3.87 5.99
CA GLY A 72 16.12 4.96 6.93
C GLY A 72 15.19 6.05 6.41
N ALA A 73 14.42 5.80 5.34
CA ALA A 73 13.43 6.76 4.89
C ALA A 73 12.36 7.02 5.98
N PRO A 74 12.00 8.30 6.22
CA PRO A 74 11.17 8.69 7.35
C PRO A 74 9.68 8.43 7.10
N ALA A 75 9.27 7.17 7.16
CA ALA A 75 7.87 6.77 7.13
C ALA A 75 7.35 6.52 8.55
N ASP A 76 6.13 6.94 8.83
CA ASP A 76 5.41 6.64 10.08
C ASP A 76 4.64 5.33 9.98
N LEU A 77 4.03 5.07 8.81
CA LEU A 77 3.25 3.86 8.54
C LEU A 77 3.77 3.15 7.30
N PHE A 78 3.68 1.83 7.33
CA PHE A 78 3.88 0.98 6.16
C PHE A 78 2.66 0.10 5.93
N LEU A 79 2.11 0.15 4.69
CA LEU A 79 1.01 -0.69 4.22
C LEU A 79 1.49 -1.47 3.00
N SER A 80 1.70 -2.77 3.19
CA SER A 80 2.17 -3.68 2.14
C SER A 80 1.00 -4.36 1.42
N ALA A 81 1.20 -4.80 0.18
CA ALA A 81 0.27 -5.62 -0.58
C ALA A 81 0.57 -7.13 -0.48
N ASP A 82 1.52 -7.52 0.35
CA ASP A 82 1.78 -8.91 0.74
C ASP A 82 2.33 -9.00 2.17
N LEU A 83 2.32 -10.20 2.71
CA LEU A 83 2.91 -10.49 4.01
C LEU A 83 4.44 -10.50 3.94
N ASP A 84 5.03 -10.95 2.84
CA ASP A 84 6.48 -11.15 2.72
C ASP A 84 7.27 -9.86 2.95
N TRP A 85 6.84 -8.74 2.36
CA TRP A 85 7.51 -7.46 2.55
C TRP A 85 7.25 -6.85 3.94
N MET A 86 6.09 -7.13 4.54
CA MET A 86 5.87 -6.78 5.94
C MET A 86 6.72 -7.66 6.87
N ASP A 87 6.87 -8.95 6.60
CA ASP A 87 7.74 -9.87 7.33
C ASP A 87 9.21 -9.47 7.19
N TYR A 88 9.62 -9.05 5.99
CA TYR A 88 10.95 -8.52 5.73
C TYR A 88 11.30 -7.35 6.66
N VAL A 89 10.47 -6.32 6.73
CA VAL A 89 10.73 -5.16 7.62
C VAL A 89 10.56 -5.54 9.10
N THR A 90 9.67 -6.49 9.42
CA THR A 90 9.53 -7.03 10.78
C THR A 90 10.81 -7.73 11.23
N GLY A 91 11.35 -8.64 10.40
CA GLY A 91 12.58 -9.39 10.70
C GLY A 91 13.81 -8.51 10.87
N LYS A 92 13.78 -7.31 10.30
CA LYS A 92 14.81 -6.28 10.46
C LYS A 92 14.55 -5.32 11.63
N ASN A 93 13.52 -5.57 12.45
CA ASN A 93 13.11 -4.71 13.56
C ASN A 93 12.80 -3.26 13.13
N LEU A 94 12.20 -3.06 11.94
CA LEU A 94 11.89 -1.75 11.37
C LEU A 94 10.43 -1.32 11.58
N ILE A 95 9.61 -2.16 12.23
CA ILE A 95 8.24 -1.82 12.61
C ILE A 95 8.03 -2.03 14.12
N LYS A 96 6.91 -1.51 14.64
CA LYS A 96 6.40 -1.77 15.99
C LYS A 96 5.48 -3.00 15.95
N PRO A 97 5.93 -4.21 16.37
CA PRO A 97 5.14 -5.43 16.19
C PRO A 97 3.71 -5.35 16.76
N PRO A 98 3.45 -4.72 17.93
CA PRO A 98 2.09 -4.63 18.48
C PRO A 98 1.12 -3.80 17.62
N SER A 99 1.63 -2.99 16.67
CA SER A 99 0.81 -2.19 15.77
C SER A 99 0.42 -2.91 14.48
N ARG A 100 1.03 -4.07 14.21
CA ARG A 100 0.81 -4.82 12.96
C ARG A 100 -0.51 -5.57 12.99
N PHE A 101 -1.28 -5.46 11.90
CA PHE A 101 -2.50 -6.25 11.68
C PHE A 101 -2.75 -6.42 10.17
N ASN A 102 -3.53 -7.46 9.83
CA ASN A 102 -3.98 -7.72 8.47
C ASN A 102 -5.22 -6.85 8.22
N LEU A 103 -5.12 -5.89 7.31
CA LEU A 103 -6.15 -4.89 7.07
C LEU A 103 -7.14 -5.33 6.00
N LEU A 104 -6.62 -5.73 4.81
CA LEU A 104 -7.43 -5.98 3.61
C LEU A 104 -7.04 -7.29 2.93
N GLY A 105 -8.01 -7.83 2.17
CA GLY A 105 -7.83 -8.83 1.13
C GLY A 105 -8.10 -8.25 -0.26
N ASN A 106 -7.61 -8.95 -1.30
CA ASN A 106 -7.81 -8.58 -2.69
C ASN A 106 -7.82 -9.82 -3.59
N LYS A 107 -8.03 -9.63 -4.90
CA LYS A 107 -7.98 -10.68 -5.93
C LYS A 107 -7.16 -10.18 -7.10
N ILE A 108 -6.51 -11.10 -7.83
CA ILE A 108 -5.87 -10.77 -9.10
C ILE A 108 -6.77 -11.14 -10.28
N VAL A 109 -6.68 -10.32 -11.31
CA VAL A 109 -7.46 -10.46 -12.54
C VAL A 109 -6.60 -10.27 -13.77
N LEU A 110 -7.01 -10.89 -14.86
CA LEU A 110 -6.49 -10.63 -16.19
C LEU A 110 -7.32 -9.52 -16.84
N ILE A 111 -6.66 -8.50 -17.34
CA ILE A 111 -7.28 -7.34 -17.99
C ILE A 111 -6.86 -7.23 -19.45
N ALA A 112 -7.70 -6.58 -20.24
CA ALA A 112 -7.44 -6.12 -21.60
C ALA A 112 -7.86 -4.64 -21.74
N PRO A 113 -7.45 -3.92 -22.80
CA PRO A 113 -8.03 -2.62 -23.14
C PRO A 113 -9.56 -2.68 -23.21
N ALA A 114 -10.25 -1.60 -22.82
CA ALA A 114 -11.72 -1.59 -22.75
C ALA A 114 -12.39 -1.85 -24.10
N ASP A 115 -11.75 -1.45 -25.20
CA ASP A 115 -12.19 -1.66 -26.59
C ASP A 115 -11.73 -2.99 -27.19
N SER A 116 -11.01 -3.82 -26.43
CA SER A 116 -10.56 -5.14 -26.88
C SER A 116 -11.76 -6.02 -27.26
N ARG A 117 -11.59 -6.78 -28.35
CA ARG A 117 -12.57 -7.80 -28.77
C ARG A 117 -12.58 -9.05 -27.86
N THR A 118 -11.56 -9.22 -27.02
CA THR A 118 -11.49 -10.32 -26.05
C THR A 118 -12.52 -10.08 -24.94
N ALA A 119 -13.63 -10.79 -24.97
CA ALA A 119 -14.69 -10.65 -23.96
C ALA A 119 -14.38 -11.45 -22.69
N THR A 120 -13.99 -12.70 -22.84
CA THR A 120 -13.56 -13.62 -21.78
C THR A 120 -12.40 -14.46 -22.29
N LEU A 121 -11.50 -14.87 -21.38
CA LEU A 121 -10.35 -15.68 -21.74
C LEU A 121 -10.10 -16.76 -20.67
N ALA A 122 -9.87 -18.00 -21.12
CA ALA A 122 -9.41 -19.05 -20.21
C ALA A 122 -7.93 -18.81 -19.85
N ILE A 123 -7.62 -18.90 -18.55
CA ILE A 123 -6.25 -18.74 -18.08
C ILE A 123 -5.52 -20.09 -18.18
N ASN A 124 -5.14 -20.44 -19.39
CA ASN A 124 -4.25 -21.56 -19.70
C ASN A 124 -3.21 -21.10 -20.71
N GLY A 125 -2.10 -21.83 -20.83
CA GLY A 125 -0.95 -21.38 -21.62
C GLY A 125 -1.27 -21.12 -23.09
N GLY A 126 -1.94 -22.06 -23.74
CA GLY A 126 -2.26 -21.96 -25.16
C GLY A 126 -3.18 -20.79 -25.51
N GLU A 127 -4.24 -20.60 -24.75
CA GLU A 127 -5.18 -19.49 -24.94
C GLU A 127 -4.55 -18.14 -24.63
N LEU A 128 -3.76 -18.06 -23.56
CA LEU A 128 -3.10 -16.82 -23.14
C LEU A 128 -2.06 -16.39 -24.18
N ALA A 129 -1.17 -17.31 -24.61
CA ALA A 129 -0.16 -17.03 -25.63
C ALA A 129 -0.81 -16.61 -26.98
N LYS A 130 -1.89 -17.26 -27.38
CA LYS A 130 -2.66 -16.90 -28.57
C LYS A 130 -3.27 -15.50 -28.47
N ALA A 131 -3.83 -15.16 -27.31
CA ALA A 131 -4.45 -13.86 -27.09
C ALA A 131 -3.43 -12.71 -27.02
N LEU A 132 -2.18 -12.99 -26.66
CA LEU A 132 -1.08 -12.01 -26.75
C LEU A 132 -0.76 -11.62 -28.20
N ALA A 133 -1.07 -12.47 -29.19
CA ALA A 133 -0.87 -12.19 -30.62
C ALA A 133 0.53 -11.63 -30.96
N GLY A 134 1.58 -12.16 -30.30
CA GLY A 134 2.96 -11.66 -30.41
C GLY A 134 3.29 -10.44 -29.55
N GLY A 135 2.31 -9.84 -28.86
CA GLY A 135 2.52 -8.79 -27.87
C GLY A 135 3.04 -9.35 -26.54
N ARG A 136 3.05 -8.48 -25.51
CA ARG A 136 3.56 -8.82 -24.19
C ARG A 136 2.47 -8.78 -23.13
N LEU A 137 2.56 -9.68 -22.15
CA LEU A 137 1.73 -9.67 -20.95
C LEU A 137 2.28 -8.64 -19.95
N SER A 138 1.51 -7.60 -19.68
CA SER A 138 1.88 -6.61 -18.69
C SER A 138 1.72 -7.17 -17.28
N MET A 139 2.78 -7.13 -16.50
CA MET A 139 2.80 -7.50 -15.09
C MET A 139 3.77 -6.58 -14.33
N ALA A 140 3.58 -6.39 -13.04
CA ALA A 140 4.67 -5.87 -12.22
C ALA A 140 5.80 -6.91 -12.10
N ASN A 141 7.01 -6.48 -11.67
CA ASN A 141 8.15 -7.38 -11.55
C ASN A 141 7.79 -8.67 -10.79
N VAL A 142 8.00 -9.81 -11.45
CA VAL A 142 7.50 -11.12 -11.00
C VAL A 142 8.28 -11.73 -9.84
N ASP A 143 9.45 -11.20 -9.50
CA ASP A 143 10.31 -11.73 -8.45
C ASP A 143 10.26 -10.87 -7.17
N SER A 144 9.84 -9.61 -7.27
CA SER A 144 9.88 -8.68 -6.14
C SER A 144 8.55 -7.98 -5.83
N VAL A 145 7.75 -7.62 -6.82
CA VAL A 145 6.52 -6.86 -6.61
C VAL A 145 5.37 -7.80 -6.26
N PRO A 146 4.57 -7.53 -5.20
CA PRO A 146 3.54 -8.45 -4.73
C PRO A 146 2.62 -9.01 -5.82
N VAL A 147 1.96 -8.15 -6.62
CA VAL A 147 1.07 -8.61 -7.69
C VAL A 147 1.78 -9.43 -8.76
N GLY A 148 3.05 -9.11 -9.04
CA GLY A 148 3.88 -9.91 -9.96
C GLY A 148 4.16 -11.30 -9.41
N LYS A 149 4.49 -11.43 -8.12
CA LYS A 149 4.69 -12.71 -7.42
C LYS A 149 3.41 -13.54 -7.43
N TYR A 150 2.27 -12.93 -7.08
CA TYR A 150 0.97 -13.62 -7.12
C TYR A 150 0.60 -14.08 -8.54
N GLY A 151 0.77 -13.20 -9.54
CA GLY A 151 0.51 -13.54 -10.94
C GLY A 151 1.40 -14.67 -11.46
N LYS A 152 2.71 -14.64 -11.13
CA LYS A 152 3.64 -15.73 -11.46
C LYS A 152 3.21 -17.06 -10.83
N ALA A 153 2.91 -17.06 -9.53
CA ALA A 153 2.45 -18.25 -8.82
C ALA A 153 1.19 -18.82 -9.45
N ALA A 154 0.20 -17.97 -9.75
CA ALA A 154 -1.04 -18.37 -10.38
C ALA A 154 -0.83 -18.96 -11.78
N LEU A 155 -0.02 -18.31 -12.62
CA LEU A 155 0.33 -18.82 -13.95
C LEU A 155 1.08 -20.16 -13.89
N GLN A 156 1.96 -20.34 -12.91
CA GLN A 156 2.64 -21.62 -12.68
C GLN A 156 1.66 -22.71 -12.28
N LYS A 157 0.78 -22.44 -11.33
CA LYS A 157 -0.24 -23.41 -10.87
C LYS A 157 -1.19 -23.83 -11.99
N LEU A 158 -1.55 -22.90 -12.86
CA LEU A 158 -2.46 -23.11 -14.00
C LEU A 158 -1.74 -23.65 -15.26
N GLY A 159 -0.43 -23.89 -15.20
CA GLY A 159 0.35 -24.43 -16.31
C GLY A 159 0.61 -23.43 -17.45
N ALA A 160 0.32 -22.14 -17.25
CA ALA A 160 0.42 -21.10 -18.27
C ALA A 160 1.77 -20.35 -18.26
N TRP A 161 2.57 -20.50 -17.21
CA TRP A 161 3.81 -19.72 -17.02
C TRP A 161 4.81 -19.89 -18.14
N ASN A 162 5.08 -21.12 -18.56
CA ASN A 162 6.12 -21.42 -19.55
C ASN A 162 5.82 -20.81 -20.93
N ASP A 163 4.55 -20.61 -21.25
CA ASP A 163 4.12 -20.09 -22.54
C ASP A 163 4.17 -18.55 -22.61
N VAL A 164 4.29 -17.89 -21.46
CA VAL A 164 4.24 -16.41 -21.39
C VAL A 164 5.48 -15.78 -20.75
N LYS A 165 6.31 -16.52 -20.02
CA LYS A 165 7.44 -15.98 -19.23
C LYS A 165 8.43 -15.14 -20.04
N ASP A 166 8.64 -15.48 -21.32
CA ASP A 166 9.55 -14.79 -22.21
C ASP A 166 8.87 -13.62 -22.96
N HIS A 167 7.56 -13.43 -22.73
CA HIS A 167 6.72 -12.41 -23.33
C HIS A 167 6.14 -11.46 -22.28
N LEU A 168 6.92 -11.08 -21.27
CA LEU A 168 6.48 -10.15 -20.22
C LEU A 168 6.88 -8.70 -20.54
N ALA A 169 5.99 -7.76 -20.25
CA ALA A 169 6.28 -6.35 -20.07
C ALA A 169 6.25 -6.06 -18.55
N GLN A 170 7.42 -6.14 -17.92
CA GLN A 170 7.51 -5.96 -16.47
C GLN A 170 7.55 -4.48 -16.10
N ALA A 171 6.69 -4.08 -15.16
CA ALA A 171 6.58 -2.72 -14.63
C ALA A 171 7.08 -2.64 -13.18
N GLU A 172 7.42 -1.45 -12.74
CA GLU A 172 7.91 -1.19 -11.38
C GLU A 172 6.87 -1.41 -10.29
N ASN A 173 5.58 -1.25 -10.59
CA ASN A 173 4.45 -1.48 -9.67
C ASN A 173 3.18 -1.82 -10.46
N VAL A 174 2.09 -2.17 -9.73
CA VAL A 174 0.82 -2.59 -10.36
C VAL A 174 0.16 -1.48 -11.18
N ARG A 175 0.25 -0.21 -10.76
CA ARG A 175 -0.38 0.90 -11.49
C ARG A 175 0.37 1.20 -12.79
N ALA A 176 1.69 1.05 -12.80
CA ALA A 176 2.46 1.12 -14.03
C ALA A 176 2.10 -0.03 -15.00
N ALA A 177 1.93 -1.26 -14.48
CA ALA A 177 1.48 -2.39 -15.30
C ALA A 177 0.06 -2.15 -15.87
N LEU A 178 -0.87 -1.64 -15.05
CA LEU A 178 -2.23 -1.26 -15.48
C LEU A 178 -2.21 -0.26 -16.64
N LEU A 179 -1.35 0.76 -16.54
CA LEU A 179 -1.27 1.82 -17.55
C LEU A 179 -0.77 1.32 -18.90
N LEU A 180 0.10 0.31 -18.97
CA LEU A 180 0.52 -0.29 -20.25
C LEU A 180 -0.69 -0.87 -21.01
N VAL A 181 -1.62 -1.51 -20.29
CA VAL A 181 -2.85 -2.03 -20.88
C VAL A 181 -3.83 -0.90 -21.23
N ALA A 182 -4.04 0.04 -20.31
CA ALA A 182 -4.94 1.17 -20.51
C ALA A 182 -4.57 2.08 -21.69
N ARG A 183 -3.29 2.07 -22.10
CA ARG A 183 -2.77 2.80 -23.26
C ARG A 183 -2.68 1.96 -24.55
N GLY A 184 -3.06 0.68 -24.48
CA GLY A 184 -2.93 -0.24 -25.59
C GLY A 184 -1.49 -0.67 -25.92
N GLU A 185 -0.54 -0.40 -25.03
CA GLU A 185 0.88 -0.79 -25.16
C GLU A 185 1.10 -2.30 -24.85
N ALA A 186 0.14 -2.90 -24.12
CA ALA A 186 0.08 -4.33 -23.87
C ALA A 186 -1.36 -4.85 -24.13
N PRO A 187 -1.53 -5.96 -24.86
CA PRO A 187 -2.86 -6.52 -25.15
C PRO A 187 -3.55 -7.11 -23.93
N LEU A 188 -2.76 -7.57 -22.95
CA LEU A 188 -3.23 -8.16 -21.70
C LEU A 188 -2.34 -7.74 -20.53
N GLY A 189 -2.91 -7.78 -19.32
CA GLY A 189 -2.13 -7.54 -18.10
C GLY A 189 -2.73 -8.22 -16.88
N ILE A 190 -1.90 -8.46 -15.87
CA ILE A 190 -2.30 -9.00 -14.55
C ILE A 190 -2.17 -7.89 -13.52
N VAL A 191 -3.31 -7.55 -12.89
CA VAL A 191 -3.43 -6.52 -11.87
C VAL A 191 -4.37 -6.99 -10.75
N TYR A 192 -4.55 -6.18 -9.70
CA TYR A 192 -5.61 -6.47 -8.73
C TYR A 192 -6.98 -6.05 -9.28
N SER A 193 -8.04 -6.70 -8.81
CA SER A 193 -9.43 -6.36 -9.19
C SER A 193 -9.76 -4.90 -8.86
N THR A 194 -9.23 -4.38 -7.75
CA THR A 194 -9.38 -2.99 -7.32
C THR A 194 -8.70 -1.99 -8.27
N ASP A 195 -7.57 -2.37 -8.87
CA ASP A 195 -6.90 -1.53 -9.88
C ASP A 195 -7.68 -1.49 -11.17
N ALA A 196 -8.22 -2.65 -11.61
CA ALA A 196 -9.06 -2.73 -12.79
C ALA A 196 -10.35 -1.91 -12.63
N ALA A 197 -10.98 -1.95 -11.45
CA ALA A 197 -12.18 -1.16 -11.15
C ALA A 197 -11.93 0.36 -11.15
N ALA A 198 -10.69 0.77 -10.85
CA ALA A 198 -10.30 2.18 -10.80
C ALA A 198 -9.91 2.78 -12.17
N GLU A 199 -9.80 1.97 -13.25
CA GLU A 199 -9.34 2.42 -14.57
C GLU A 199 -10.38 2.06 -15.66
N PRO A 200 -11.17 3.02 -16.14
CA PRO A 200 -12.23 2.76 -17.10
C PRO A 200 -11.73 2.36 -18.50
N LYS A 201 -10.44 2.55 -18.79
CA LYS A 201 -9.82 2.19 -20.07
C LYS A 201 -9.43 0.72 -20.16
N VAL A 202 -9.67 -0.07 -19.11
CA VAL A 202 -9.46 -1.51 -19.12
C VAL A 202 -10.74 -2.25 -18.77
N ARG A 203 -10.79 -3.53 -19.13
CA ARG A 203 -11.85 -4.46 -18.75
C ARG A 203 -11.24 -5.75 -18.20
N ILE A 204 -11.92 -6.37 -17.26
CA ILE A 204 -11.56 -7.69 -16.77
C ILE A 204 -12.02 -8.72 -17.80
N VAL A 205 -11.10 -9.60 -18.24
CA VAL A 205 -11.38 -10.70 -19.18
C VAL A 205 -11.29 -12.07 -18.50
N ALA A 206 -10.65 -12.16 -17.34
CA ALA A 206 -10.70 -13.34 -16.47
C ALA A 206 -10.36 -12.98 -15.02
N ALA A 207 -10.88 -13.79 -14.07
CA ALA A 207 -10.43 -13.79 -12.69
C ALA A 207 -9.58 -15.04 -12.44
N PHE A 208 -8.50 -14.90 -11.66
CA PHE A 208 -7.69 -16.05 -11.25
C PHE A 208 -8.41 -16.81 -10.11
N PRO A 209 -8.41 -18.16 -10.14
CA PRO A 209 -8.90 -18.95 -9.02
C PRO A 209 -8.14 -18.62 -7.72
N GLU A 210 -8.85 -18.54 -6.60
CA GLU A 210 -8.26 -18.16 -5.30
C GLU A 210 -7.22 -19.19 -4.81
N ASP A 211 -7.34 -20.44 -5.23
CA ASP A 211 -6.40 -21.52 -4.92
C ASP A 211 -5.18 -21.54 -5.86
N SER A 212 -5.13 -20.68 -6.88
CA SER A 212 -4.01 -20.61 -7.82
C SER A 212 -2.80 -19.86 -7.28
N HIS A 213 -2.94 -19.13 -6.19
CA HIS A 213 -1.90 -18.31 -5.56
C HIS A 213 -2.11 -18.24 -4.04
N PRO A 214 -1.09 -17.83 -3.25
CA PRO A 214 -1.29 -17.56 -1.82
C PRO A 214 -2.34 -16.47 -1.59
N PRO A 215 -3.05 -16.48 -0.43
CA PRO A 215 -4.01 -15.42 -0.10
C PRO A 215 -3.38 -14.03 -0.18
N ILE A 216 -4.07 -13.12 -0.84
CA ILE A 216 -3.62 -11.73 -1.00
C ILE A 216 -4.05 -10.94 0.23
N ILE A 217 -3.08 -10.58 1.07
CA ILE A 217 -3.31 -9.89 2.34
C ILE A 217 -2.50 -8.61 2.36
N TYR A 218 -3.14 -7.52 2.77
CA TYR A 218 -2.52 -6.21 2.97
C TYR A 218 -2.35 -5.95 4.47
N PRO A 219 -1.16 -6.17 5.03
CA PRO A 219 -0.85 -5.78 6.39
C PRO A 219 -0.54 -4.30 6.50
N ALA A 220 -0.83 -3.72 7.68
CA ALA A 220 -0.47 -2.35 8.05
C ALA A 220 0.26 -2.36 9.40
N ALA A 221 1.24 -1.46 9.57
CA ALA A 221 1.97 -1.29 10.82
C ALA A 221 2.57 0.13 10.94
N LEU A 222 2.84 0.56 12.18
CA LEU A 222 3.73 1.68 12.45
C LEU A 222 5.19 1.26 12.24
N THR A 223 5.98 2.15 11.65
CA THR A 223 7.44 1.96 11.60
C THR A 223 8.04 2.13 12.99
N LYS A 224 9.22 1.55 13.20
CA LYS A 224 9.92 1.57 14.49
C LYS A 224 10.16 3.01 14.99
N ASP A 225 10.60 3.89 14.11
CA ASP A 225 11.04 5.24 14.43
C ASP A 225 9.88 6.27 14.43
N SER A 226 8.67 5.86 14.08
CA SER A 226 7.50 6.70 14.20
C SER A 226 7.26 7.09 15.66
N SER A 227 7.30 8.37 15.96
CA SER A 227 7.02 8.94 17.29
C SER A 227 5.73 9.78 17.30
N SER A 228 5.06 9.90 16.16
CA SER A 228 3.87 10.72 16.00
C SER A 228 2.64 10.04 16.63
N SER A 229 1.97 10.72 17.56
CA SER A 229 0.66 10.29 18.07
C SER A 229 -0.39 10.29 16.96
N ASP A 230 -0.25 11.19 15.97
CA ASP A 230 -1.15 11.29 14.83
C ASP A 230 -1.02 10.10 13.90
N ALA A 231 0.20 9.53 13.76
CA ALA A 231 0.39 8.29 13.02
C ALA A 231 -0.39 7.12 13.64
N LYS A 232 -0.36 7.02 14.99
CA LYS A 232 -1.15 5.99 15.68
C LYS A 232 -2.65 6.21 15.47
N THR A 233 -3.14 7.43 15.62
CA THR A 233 -4.57 7.72 15.43
C THR A 233 -5.01 7.51 13.98
N PHE A 234 -4.15 7.79 12.99
CA PHE A 234 -4.44 7.48 11.59
C PHE A 234 -4.46 5.97 11.34
N LEU A 235 -3.50 5.21 11.91
CA LEU A 235 -3.51 3.74 11.83
C LEU A 235 -4.79 3.14 12.43
N ASP A 236 -5.24 3.66 13.59
CA ASP A 236 -6.49 3.23 14.23
C ASP A 236 -7.72 3.61 13.36
N PHE A 237 -7.69 4.77 12.71
CA PHE A 237 -8.75 5.21 11.80
C PHE A 237 -8.92 4.29 10.59
N LEU A 238 -7.83 3.69 10.07
CA LEU A 238 -7.92 2.68 9.00
C LEU A 238 -8.81 1.47 9.36
N ARG A 239 -9.08 1.25 10.65
CA ARG A 239 -9.96 0.18 11.18
C ARG A 239 -11.38 0.67 11.45
N SER A 240 -11.68 1.95 11.25
CA SER A 240 -13.00 2.53 11.49
C SER A 240 -14.04 2.08 10.48
N ALA A 241 -15.33 2.20 10.82
CA ALA A 241 -16.42 1.96 9.89
C ALA A 241 -16.36 2.88 8.66
N LYS A 242 -15.88 4.12 8.82
CA LYS A 242 -15.73 5.08 7.73
C LYS A 242 -14.67 4.65 6.73
N ALA A 243 -13.49 4.24 7.22
CA ALA A 243 -12.43 3.72 6.35
C ALA A 243 -12.85 2.41 5.67
N ARG A 244 -13.58 1.53 6.39
CA ARG A 244 -14.16 0.31 5.82
C ARG A 244 -15.02 0.62 4.59
N GLY A 245 -15.94 1.58 4.67
CA GLY A 245 -16.78 1.96 3.53
C GLY A 245 -15.98 2.41 2.32
N SER A 246 -14.89 3.18 2.51
CA SER A 246 -14.01 3.59 1.41
C SER A 246 -13.24 2.41 0.81
N PHE A 247 -12.75 1.46 1.61
CA PHE A 247 -12.09 0.26 1.11
C PHE A 247 -13.05 -0.64 0.31
N GLU A 248 -14.22 -0.92 0.86
CA GLU A 248 -15.25 -1.76 0.22
C GLU A 248 -15.76 -1.13 -1.09
N LYS A 249 -15.94 0.18 -1.15
CA LYS A 249 -16.29 0.95 -2.36
C LYS A 249 -15.27 0.77 -3.47
N GLN A 250 -13.97 0.63 -3.12
CA GLN A 250 -12.90 0.36 -4.08
C GLN A 250 -12.73 -1.13 -4.40
N GLY A 251 -13.54 -2.03 -3.81
CA GLY A 251 -13.54 -3.47 -4.07
C GLY A 251 -12.59 -4.30 -3.19
N PHE A 252 -12.02 -3.73 -2.14
CA PHE A 252 -11.24 -4.49 -1.16
C PHE A 252 -12.14 -5.31 -0.23
N THR A 253 -11.66 -6.47 0.21
CA THR A 253 -12.24 -7.21 1.34
C THR A 253 -11.62 -6.69 2.63
N VAL A 254 -12.42 -6.20 3.57
CA VAL A 254 -11.90 -5.71 4.86
C VAL A 254 -11.82 -6.87 5.86
N LEU A 255 -10.59 -7.18 6.33
CA LEU A 255 -10.30 -8.33 7.21
C LEU A 255 -10.41 -7.98 8.72
N VAL A 256 -10.26 -6.71 9.08
CA VAL A 256 -10.36 -6.26 10.47
C VAL A 256 -11.82 -6.12 10.91
N ARG A 257 -12.12 -6.55 12.13
CA ARG A 257 -13.41 -6.19 12.76
C ARG A 257 -13.40 -4.70 13.08
N SER A 258 -14.49 -3.99 12.79
CA SER A 258 -14.64 -2.62 13.23
C SER A 258 -14.44 -2.56 14.74
N ALA A 259 -13.57 -1.66 15.22
CA ALA A 259 -13.53 -1.35 16.63
C ALA A 259 -14.94 -0.85 17.00
N SER A 260 -15.64 -1.57 17.87
CA SER A 260 -16.91 -1.12 18.43
C SER A 260 -16.64 0.25 19.05
N ALA A 261 -17.45 1.25 18.70
CA ALA A 261 -17.45 2.50 19.44
C ALA A 261 -17.88 2.14 20.87
N THR A 262 -16.92 2.16 21.81
CA THR A 262 -17.18 2.13 23.26
C THR A 262 -17.39 3.54 23.75
#